data_2b69b30027dbe4c1ef07a70353d92283
#
_entry.id   2b69b30027dbe4c1ef07a70353d92283
#
_cell.length_a   1.000
_cell.length_b   1.000
_cell.length_c   1.000
_cell.angle_alpha   90.00
_cell.angle_beta   90.00
_cell.angle_gamma   90.00
#
_symmetry.space_group_name_H-M   'P 1'
#
loop_
_entity.id
_entity.type
_entity.pdbx_description
1 polymer ?
#
loop_
_entity_poly.entity_id
_entity_poly.type
_entity_poly.pdbx_seq_one_letter_code
_entity_poly.pdbx_strand_id
1 'polypeptide(L)'
;HNFTITGQAVYNNEGIEDWKITSVWSFVYGNKIAWERQLNCYAWLYRHNGYKVKKLTINAILRDWKKSRVNGDYPPIPFVSRNIQLWSETEQDEYIKGRLLLFDHIKSSIEFDRGPILTECLCTNEDKWQRIDRKGVTITPRCQEYCSVREYCAEKRGK
;
A
#
# COMPACT_ATOMS: atom_id res chain seq x y z
N HIS A 1 13.32 20.76 2.48
CA HIS A 1 13.44 19.83 3.62
C HIS A 1 14.25 18.61 3.21
N ASN A 2 15.02 18.06 4.16
CA ASN A 2 15.74 16.80 3.96
C ASN A 2 14.87 15.64 4.46
N PHE A 3 14.67 14.63 3.64
CA PHE A 3 13.95 13.42 4.00
C PHE A 3 14.91 12.23 4.04
N THR A 4 14.74 11.37 5.04
CA THR A 4 15.39 10.06 5.09
C THR A 4 14.34 9.00 4.82
N ILE A 5 14.52 8.22 3.75
CA ILE A 5 13.65 7.09 3.42
C ILE A 5 14.36 5.81 3.87
N THR A 6 13.69 5.03 4.71
CA THR A 6 14.21 3.74 5.19
C THR A 6 13.18 2.65 4.96
N GLY A 7 13.66 1.42 4.78
CA GLY A 7 12.81 0.24 4.64
C GLY A 7 13.58 -1.04 4.92
N GLN A 8 12.85 -2.12 5.18
CA GLN A 8 13.42 -3.44 5.40
C GLN A 8 12.68 -4.48 4.58
N ALA A 9 13.41 -5.25 3.80
CA ALA A 9 12.91 -6.36 3.00
C ALA A 9 13.99 -7.44 2.88
N VAL A 10 13.59 -8.65 2.50
CA VAL A 10 14.54 -9.72 2.19
C VAL A 10 15.03 -9.56 0.76
N TYR A 11 16.35 -9.48 0.59
CA TYR A 11 16.99 -9.41 -0.73
C TYR A 11 17.73 -10.72 -1.02
N ASN A 12 17.38 -11.37 -2.12
CA ASN A 12 17.98 -12.63 -2.52
C ASN A 12 18.02 -12.76 -4.06
N ASN A 13 19.18 -13.10 -4.62
CA ASN A 13 19.37 -13.34 -6.06
C ASN A 13 18.76 -12.23 -6.97
N GLU A 14 19.08 -10.97 -6.69
CA GLU A 14 18.56 -9.81 -7.41
C GLU A 14 17.02 -9.67 -7.29
N GLY A 15 16.40 -10.36 -6.35
CA GLY A 15 14.98 -10.30 -6.03
C GLY A 15 14.70 -9.70 -4.66
N ILE A 16 13.58 -9.02 -4.52
CA ILE A 16 13.06 -8.56 -3.22
C ILE A 16 11.85 -9.39 -2.86
N GLU A 17 11.86 -9.93 -1.66
CA GLU A 17 10.79 -10.73 -1.09
C GLU A 17 10.22 -10.06 0.16
N ASP A 18 8.91 -10.04 0.27
CA ASP A 18 8.21 -9.56 1.46
C ASP A 18 7.17 -10.59 1.91
N TRP A 19 7.13 -10.82 3.21
CA TRP A 19 6.29 -11.83 3.84
C TRP A 19 5.05 -11.20 4.44
N LYS A 20 3.89 -11.75 4.11
CA LYS A 20 2.58 -11.26 4.58
C LYS A 20 1.78 -12.36 5.26
N ILE A 21 1.18 -12.05 6.39
CA ILE A 21 0.13 -12.87 6.99
C ILE A 21 -1.21 -12.24 6.62
N THR A 22 -2.05 -12.96 5.87
CA THR A 22 -3.30 -12.41 5.35
C THR A 22 -4.41 -13.46 5.31
N SER A 23 -5.66 -13.08 5.04
CA SER A 23 -6.73 -14.02 4.81
C SER A 23 -6.70 -14.56 3.38
N VAL A 24 -7.25 -15.78 3.17
CA VAL A 24 -7.37 -16.39 1.85
C VAL A 24 -8.06 -15.46 0.86
N TRP A 25 -9.23 -14.97 1.20
CA TRP A 25 -10.03 -14.15 0.29
C TRP A 25 -9.43 -12.77 0.03
N SER A 26 -8.79 -12.20 1.03
CA SER A 26 -8.01 -10.98 0.83
C SER A 26 -6.83 -11.20 -0.12
N PHE A 27 -6.23 -12.39 -0.13
CA PHE A 27 -5.16 -12.72 -1.06
C PHE A 27 -5.69 -12.99 -2.47
N VAL A 28 -6.78 -13.74 -2.61
CA VAL A 28 -7.34 -14.15 -3.92
C VAL A 28 -7.96 -12.96 -4.65
N TYR A 29 -8.85 -12.22 -3.99
CA TYR A 29 -9.67 -11.19 -4.62
C TYR A 29 -9.29 -9.74 -4.25
N GLY A 30 -8.46 -9.55 -3.25
CA GLY A 30 -8.10 -8.20 -2.81
C GLY A 30 -7.20 -7.47 -3.82
N ASN A 31 -7.44 -6.17 -4.02
CA ASN A 31 -6.52 -5.30 -4.72
C ASN A 31 -5.21 -5.17 -3.93
N LYS A 32 -4.09 -5.44 -4.56
CA LYS A 32 -2.77 -5.50 -3.95
C LYS A 32 -1.88 -4.29 -4.28
N ILE A 33 -2.48 -3.19 -4.72
CA ILE A 33 -1.75 -1.98 -5.10
C ILE A 33 -0.84 -1.45 -3.96
N ALA A 34 -1.26 -1.61 -2.70
CA ALA A 34 -0.45 -1.24 -1.55
C ALA A 34 0.83 -2.09 -1.44
N TRP A 35 0.75 -3.38 -1.78
CA TRP A 35 1.92 -4.27 -1.80
C TRP A 35 2.84 -3.95 -2.98
N GLU A 36 2.27 -3.67 -4.12
CA GLU A 36 3.02 -3.27 -5.32
C GLU A 36 3.79 -1.96 -5.06
N ARG A 37 3.12 -0.95 -4.52
CA ARG A 37 3.74 0.31 -4.12
C ARG A 37 4.85 0.09 -3.10
N GLN A 38 4.61 -0.71 -2.06
CA GLN A 38 5.59 -1.01 -1.02
C GLN A 38 6.85 -1.67 -1.59
N LEU A 39 6.69 -2.73 -2.40
CA LEU A 39 7.85 -3.42 -2.97
C LEU A 39 8.60 -2.56 -3.98
N ASN A 40 7.92 -1.73 -4.74
CA ASN A 40 8.58 -0.80 -5.65
C ASN A 40 9.34 0.32 -4.91
N CYS A 41 8.85 0.77 -3.74
CA CYS A 41 9.66 1.63 -2.85
C CYS A 41 10.92 0.92 -2.35
N TYR A 42 10.84 -0.36 -1.98
CA TYR A 42 12.03 -1.14 -1.61
C TYR A 42 12.97 -1.31 -2.80
N ALA A 43 12.45 -1.60 -4.00
CA ALA A 43 13.28 -1.71 -5.21
C ALA A 43 14.03 -0.41 -5.49
N TRP A 44 13.37 0.73 -5.35
CA TRP A 44 13.98 2.05 -5.46
C TRP A 44 15.12 2.24 -4.45
N LEU A 45 14.88 1.92 -3.17
CA LEU A 45 15.90 2.00 -2.11
C LEU A 45 17.11 1.12 -2.41
N TYR A 46 16.89 -0.14 -2.80
CA TYR A 46 17.96 -1.08 -3.11
C TYR A 46 18.79 -0.62 -4.32
N ARG A 47 18.12 -0.14 -5.39
CA ARG A 47 18.80 0.39 -6.58
C ARG A 47 19.67 1.60 -6.27
N HIS A 48 19.17 2.53 -5.44
CA HIS A 48 19.95 3.70 -5.02
C HIS A 48 21.13 3.36 -4.10
N ASN A 49 21.14 2.18 -3.52
CA ASN A 49 22.28 1.63 -2.77
C ASN A 49 23.16 0.67 -3.61
N GLY A 50 23.01 0.68 -4.94
CA GLY A 50 23.86 -0.06 -5.87
C GLY A 50 23.48 -1.53 -6.09
N TYR A 51 22.33 -1.98 -5.58
CA TYR A 51 21.85 -3.33 -5.80
C TYR A 51 21.02 -3.45 -7.06
N LYS A 52 21.18 -4.53 -7.79
CA LYS A 52 20.32 -4.84 -8.94
C LYS A 52 19.04 -5.48 -8.47
N VAL A 53 17.89 -4.99 -8.95
CA VAL A 53 16.58 -5.56 -8.64
C VAL A 53 15.90 -5.96 -9.95
N LYS A 54 15.59 -7.24 -10.06
CA LYS A 54 14.95 -7.83 -11.26
C LYS A 54 13.59 -8.44 -10.98
N LYS A 55 13.28 -8.72 -9.71
CA LYS A 55 12.08 -9.45 -9.32
C LYS A 55 11.54 -8.95 -7.98
N LEU A 56 10.21 -8.87 -7.88
CA LEU A 56 9.49 -8.59 -6.66
C LEU A 56 8.53 -9.74 -6.36
N THR A 57 8.52 -10.24 -5.13
CA THR A 57 7.69 -11.37 -4.72
C THR A 57 7.04 -11.10 -3.36
N ILE A 58 5.75 -11.35 -3.27
CA ILE A 58 5.04 -11.47 -1.99
C ILE A 58 4.91 -12.94 -1.65
N ASN A 59 5.37 -13.33 -0.47
CA ASN A 59 5.16 -14.64 0.13
C ASN A 59 4.06 -14.50 1.19
N ALA A 60 2.91 -15.13 0.98
CA ALA A 60 1.75 -15.00 1.86
C ALA A 60 1.48 -16.27 2.64
N ILE A 61 1.34 -16.14 3.97
CA ILE A 61 0.82 -17.15 4.87
C ILE A 61 -0.67 -16.87 5.07
N LEU A 62 -1.52 -17.82 4.72
CA LEU A 62 -2.97 -17.69 4.75
C LEU A 62 -3.52 -18.15 6.10
N ARG A 63 -3.71 -17.22 7.03
CA ARG A 63 -4.05 -17.49 8.44
C ARG A 63 -5.36 -18.24 8.68
N ASP A 64 -6.31 -18.12 7.76
CA ASP A 64 -7.65 -18.72 7.84
C ASP A 64 -7.86 -19.87 6.83
N TRP A 65 -6.77 -20.39 6.27
CA TRP A 65 -6.80 -21.50 5.33
C TRP A 65 -7.36 -22.76 5.98
N LYS A 66 -8.20 -23.47 5.23
CA LYS A 66 -8.80 -24.75 5.67
C LYS A 66 -8.76 -25.78 4.54
N LYS A 67 -8.19 -26.95 4.81
CA LYS A 67 -8.11 -28.05 3.84
C LYS A 67 -9.48 -28.45 3.27
N SER A 68 -10.52 -28.40 4.09
CA SER A 68 -11.89 -28.72 3.69
C SER A 68 -12.55 -27.76 2.70
N ARG A 69 -11.92 -26.59 2.47
CA ARG A 69 -12.41 -25.55 1.55
C ARG A 69 -11.64 -25.51 0.22
N VAL A 70 -10.68 -26.39 0.04
CA VAL A 70 -9.88 -26.44 -1.20
C VAL A 70 -10.79 -26.84 -2.37
N ASN A 71 -11.16 -25.84 -3.17
CA ASN A 71 -11.95 -25.99 -4.39
C ASN A 71 -11.87 -24.69 -5.22
N GLY A 72 -11.87 -24.78 -6.55
CA GLY A 72 -11.83 -23.61 -7.45
C GLY A 72 -10.63 -22.71 -7.19
N ASP A 73 -10.89 -21.42 -6.96
CA ASP A 73 -9.86 -20.42 -6.71
C ASP A 73 -9.24 -20.48 -5.30
N TYR A 74 -9.72 -21.37 -4.45
CA TYR A 74 -9.17 -21.50 -3.10
C TYR A 74 -7.79 -22.17 -3.15
N PRO A 75 -6.74 -21.57 -2.56
CA PRO A 75 -5.39 -22.10 -2.64
C PRO A 75 -5.26 -23.52 -2.09
N PRO A 76 -4.49 -24.41 -2.75
CA PRO A 76 -4.35 -25.81 -2.33
C PRO A 76 -3.56 -25.97 -1.02
N ILE A 77 -2.75 -24.99 -0.67
CA ILE A 77 -1.91 -24.98 0.53
C ILE A 77 -1.98 -23.61 1.24
N PRO A 78 -1.65 -23.53 2.55
CA PRO A 78 -1.72 -22.29 3.32
C PRO A 78 -0.63 -21.28 2.99
N PHE A 79 0.25 -21.57 2.06
CA PHE A 79 1.35 -20.72 1.65
C PHE A 79 1.28 -20.48 0.14
N VAL A 80 1.34 -19.21 -0.27
CA VAL A 80 1.25 -18.82 -1.69
C VAL A 80 2.26 -17.71 -1.97
N SER A 81 2.97 -17.84 -3.08
CA SER A 81 3.85 -16.78 -3.60
C SER A 81 3.21 -16.11 -4.80
N ARG A 82 3.35 -14.78 -4.90
CA ARG A 82 2.89 -13.98 -6.04
C ARG A 82 3.98 -13.05 -6.51
N ASN A 83 4.27 -13.07 -7.80
CA ASN A 83 5.12 -12.07 -8.41
C ASN A 83 4.36 -10.74 -8.47
N ILE A 84 5.06 -9.66 -8.19
CA ILE A 84 4.57 -8.28 -8.22
C ILE A 84 5.23 -7.56 -9.39
N GLN A 85 4.46 -6.70 -10.05
CA GLN A 85 4.96 -5.88 -11.14
C GLN A 85 6.12 -4.99 -10.65
N LEU A 86 7.28 -5.16 -11.26
CA LEU A 86 8.40 -4.25 -11.06
C LEU A 86 8.23 -3.06 -12.00
N TRP A 87 8.15 -1.88 -11.46
CA TRP A 87 8.08 -0.63 -12.20
C TRP A 87 9.45 -0.27 -12.79
N SER A 88 9.45 0.51 -13.83
CA SER A 88 10.67 1.13 -14.36
C SER A 88 11.29 2.07 -13.31
N GLU A 89 12.54 2.40 -13.49
CA GLU A 89 13.23 3.35 -12.61
C GLU A 89 12.55 4.72 -12.62
N THR A 90 12.08 5.17 -13.78
CA THR A 90 11.36 6.43 -13.95
C THR A 90 10.05 6.43 -13.17
N GLU A 91 9.24 5.36 -13.28
CA GLU A 91 7.98 5.25 -12.53
C GLU A 91 8.21 5.23 -11.01
N GLN A 92 9.26 4.54 -10.56
CA GLN A 92 9.64 4.53 -9.14
C GLN A 92 10.05 5.93 -8.67
N ASP A 93 10.88 6.63 -9.44
CA ASP A 93 11.32 7.99 -9.15
C ASP A 93 10.14 8.97 -9.07
N GLU A 94 9.25 8.93 -10.05
CA GLU A 94 8.07 9.80 -10.10
C GLU A 94 7.15 9.54 -8.90
N TYR A 95 6.92 8.28 -8.57
CA TYR A 95 6.11 7.91 -7.41
C TYR A 95 6.71 8.43 -6.10
N ILE A 96 8.01 8.18 -5.86
CA ILE A 96 8.70 8.63 -4.65
C ILE A 96 8.73 10.15 -4.57
N LYS A 97 9.09 10.84 -5.65
CA LYS A 97 9.09 12.32 -5.71
C LYS A 97 7.71 12.90 -5.40
N GLY A 98 6.67 12.34 -6.01
CA GLY A 98 5.29 12.76 -5.75
C GLY A 98 4.89 12.58 -4.28
N ARG A 99 5.28 11.48 -3.64
CA ARG A 99 5.01 11.25 -2.21
C ARG A 99 5.80 12.23 -1.32
N LEU A 100 7.06 12.51 -1.63
CA LEU A 100 7.88 13.46 -0.87
C LEU A 100 7.34 14.88 -0.97
N LEU A 101 6.97 15.34 -2.16
CA LEU A 101 6.35 16.66 -2.36
C LEU A 101 5.06 16.80 -1.54
N LEU A 102 4.27 15.75 -1.48
CA LEU A 102 3.06 15.71 -0.67
C LEU A 102 3.36 15.85 0.82
N PHE A 103 4.36 15.12 1.34
CA PHE A 103 4.81 15.23 2.72
C PHE A 103 5.34 16.62 3.04
N ASP A 104 6.11 17.21 2.13
CA ASP A 104 6.66 18.55 2.28
C ASP A 104 5.55 19.60 2.37
N HIS A 105 4.56 19.50 1.50
CA HIS A 105 3.39 20.38 1.52
C HIS A 105 2.61 20.26 2.84
N ILE A 106 2.36 19.05 3.31
CA ILE A 106 1.67 18.81 4.59
C ILE A 106 2.48 19.39 5.76
N LYS A 107 3.80 19.14 5.79
CA LYS A 107 4.68 19.62 6.85
C LYS A 107 4.69 21.15 6.91
N SER A 108 4.85 21.81 5.78
CA SER A 108 4.81 23.28 5.69
C SER A 108 3.47 23.84 6.18
N SER A 109 2.37 23.17 5.90
CA SER A 109 1.04 23.60 6.35
C SER A 109 0.86 23.47 7.87
N ILE A 110 1.52 22.52 8.51
CA ILE A 110 1.51 22.34 9.98
C ILE A 110 2.37 23.40 10.66
N GLU A 111 3.56 23.69 10.13
CA GLU A 111 4.50 24.67 10.70
C GLU A 111 3.94 26.11 10.72
N PHE A 112 2.98 26.43 9.86
CA PHE A 112 2.32 27.75 9.82
C PHE A 112 1.10 27.89 10.75
N ASP A 113 0.91 26.99 11.73
CA ASP A 113 -0.20 27.00 12.71
C ASP A 113 -1.63 27.11 12.09
N ARG A 114 -1.69 26.99 10.80
CA ARG A 114 -2.93 26.74 10.08
C ARG A 114 -3.11 25.25 10.09
N GLY A 115 -3.67 24.67 11.14
CA GLY A 115 -3.87 23.21 11.22
C GLY A 115 -4.11 22.60 9.83
N PRO A 116 -3.70 21.36 9.53
CA PRO A 116 -3.60 20.84 8.18
C PRO A 116 -4.95 20.99 7.48
N ILE A 117 -5.15 22.11 6.81
CA ILE A 117 -6.25 22.31 5.88
C ILE A 117 -5.83 21.54 4.63
N LEU A 118 -5.98 20.23 4.69
CA LEU A 118 -6.08 19.47 3.47
C LEU A 118 -7.37 19.92 2.80
N THR A 119 -7.26 20.92 1.92
CA THR A 119 -8.39 21.46 1.15
C THR A 119 -8.96 20.38 0.25
N GLU A 120 -8.19 19.33 -0.03
CA GLU A 120 -8.58 18.19 -0.86
C GLU A 120 -8.21 16.87 -0.18
N CYS A 121 -9.00 15.84 -0.43
CA CYS A 121 -8.66 14.51 0.01
C CYS A 121 -7.58 13.91 -0.91
N LEU A 122 -6.42 13.64 -0.35
CA LEU A 122 -5.27 13.08 -1.07
C LEU A 122 -5.37 11.55 -1.28
N CYS A 123 -6.40 10.91 -0.72
CA CYS A 123 -6.63 9.49 -0.87
C CYS A 123 -7.39 9.18 -2.15
N THR A 124 -6.91 8.24 -2.94
CA THR A 124 -7.67 7.66 -4.06
C THR A 124 -8.85 6.83 -3.56
N ASN A 125 -9.76 6.44 -4.44
CA ASN A 125 -10.87 5.54 -4.07
C ASN A 125 -10.37 4.20 -3.53
N GLU A 126 -9.23 3.72 -4.04
CA GLU A 126 -8.55 2.51 -3.59
C GLU A 126 -7.97 2.68 -2.18
N ASP A 127 -7.34 3.82 -1.92
CA ASP A 127 -6.83 4.15 -0.58
C ASP A 127 -7.95 4.23 0.46
N LYS A 128 -9.14 4.66 0.07
CA LYS A 128 -10.35 4.76 0.92
C LYS A 128 -11.02 3.40 1.14
N TRP A 129 -10.63 2.36 0.42
CA TRP A 129 -11.34 1.07 0.33
C TRP A 129 -12.79 1.26 -0.10
N GLN A 130 -13.01 2.14 -1.08
CA GLN A 130 -14.35 2.44 -1.57
C GLN A 130 -15.02 1.20 -2.14
N ARG A 131 -16.24 0.93 -1.70
CA ARG A 131 -17.07 -0.16 -2.18
C ARG A 131 -18.56 0.19 -2.07
N ILE A 132 -19.37 -0.55 -2.78
CA ILE A 132 -20.84 -0.46 -2.66
C ILE A 132 -21.27 -1.50 -1.61
N ASP A 133 -22.07 -1.08 -0.63
CA ASP A 133 -22.65 -1.96 0.37
C ASP A 133 -23.85 -2.76 -0.18
N ARG A 134 -24.44 -3.64 0.65
CA ARG A 134 -25.60 -4.46 0.27
C ARG A 134 -26.86 -3.65 -0.03
N LYS A 135 -26.89 -2.37 0.34
CA LYS A 135 -28.01 -1.43 0.11
C LYS A 135 -27.77 -0.53 -1.10
N GLY A 136 -26.69 -0.75 -1.86
CA GLY A 136 -26.32 0.10 -3.00
C GLY A 136 -25.65 1.42 -2.62
N VAL A 137 -25.26 1.61 -1.36
CA VAL A 137 -24.64 2.84 -0.88
C VAL A 137 -23.12 2.74 -1.01
N THR A 138 -22.49 3.77 -1.55
CA THR A 138 -21.02 3.88 -1.59
C THR A 138 -20.48 4.14 -0.20
N ILE A 139 -19.68 3.24 0.32
CA ILE A 139 -19.03 3.34 1.62
C ILE A 139 -17.51 3.41 1.47
N THR A 140 -16.87 4.04 2.44
CA THR A 140 -15.40 4.19 2.50
C THR A 140 -14.88 3.72 3.87
N PRO A 141 -14.81 2.40 4.10
CA PRO A 141 -14.55 1.84 5.44
C PRO A 141 -13.25 2.34 6.08
N ARG A 142 -12.18 2.47 5.29
CA ARG A 142 -10.92 3.00 5.83
C ARG A 142 -11.08 4.39 6.41
N CYS A 143 -11.80 5.29 5.71
CA CYS A 143 -12.03 6.65 6.19
C CYS A 143 -12.94 6.69 7.42
N GLN A 144 -13.87 5.73 7.53
CA GLN A 144 -14.86 5.69 8.61
C GLN A 144 -14.31 5.10 9.91
N GLU A 145 -13.46 4.06 9.82
CA GLU A 145 -13.07 3.24 10.96
C GLU A 145 -11.56 3.23 11.25
N TYR A 146 -10.71 3.39 10.22
CA TYR A 146 -9.28 3.12 10.34
C TYR A 146 -8.37 4.32 10.05
N CYS A 147 -8.91 5.48 9.69
CA CYS A 147 -8.11 6.65 9.35
C CYS A 147 -7.71 7.44 10.59
N SER A 148 -6.44 7.39 10.97
CA SER A 148 -5.88 8.13 12.12
C SER A 148 -5.91 9.65 11.96
N VAL A 149 -6.04 10.15 10.73
CA VAL A 149 -6.10 11.59 10.43
C VAL A 149 -7.49 12.06 9.99
N ARG A 150 -8.52 11.28 10.29
CA ARG A 150 -9.91 11.57 9.89
C ARG A 150 -10.37 12.96 10.32
N GLU A 151 -10.02 13.38 11.53
CA GLU A 151 -10.42 14.68 12.11
C GLU A 151 -9.86 15.88 11.34
N TYR A 152 -8.73 15.68 10.66
CA TYR A 152 -8.04 16.69 9.86
C TYR A 152 -8.38 16.60 8.37
N CYS A 153 -9.13 15.59 7.95
CA CYS A 153 -9.43 15.35 6.54
C CYS A 153 -10.56 16.26 6.06
N ALA A 154 -10.33 17.03 4.98
CA ALA A 154 -11.31 17.95 4.39
C ALA A 154 -12.64 17.29 4.04
N GLU A 155 -12.64 16.05 3.53
CA GLU A 155 -13.88 15.31 3.18
C GLU A 155 -14.71 14.88 4.40
N LYS A 156 -14.11 14.82 5.59
CA LYS A 156 -14.75 14.26 6.79
C LYS A 156 -14.96 15.28 7.90
N ARG A 157 -14.47 16.52 7.70
CA ARG A 157 -14.81 17.65 8.58
C ARG A 157 -16.27 18.03 8.37
N GLY A 158 -17.08 17.85 9.39
CA GLY A 158 -18.48 18.30 9.36
C GLY A 158 -19.50 17.22 8.99
N LYS A 159 -19.14 15.93 9.04
CA LYS A 159 -20.07 14.80 8.97
C LYS A 159 -20.09 14.02 10.27
#